data_223e595c6fef923a8d5197c5d0243ced
#
_entry.id   223e595c6fef923a8d5197c5d0243ced
#
_cell.length_a   1.000
_cell.length_b   1.000
_cell.length_c   1.000
_cell.angle_alpha   90.00
_cell.angle_beta   90.00
_cell.angle_gamma   90.00
#
_symmetry.space_group_name_H-M   'P 1'
#
loop_
_entity.id
_entity.type
_entity.pdbx_description
1 polymer ?
#
loop_
_entity_poly.entity_id
_entity_poly.type
_entity_poly.pdbx_seq_one_letter_code
_entity_poly.pdbx_strand_id
1 'polypeptide(L)'
;MRNASRCCAGSLLATLLVACQHIAPAPLSPERSATALEARSLADPGLQSFLESETGTRFATAPPARFDLTLLTLTALYFQPSLDVARAQLEGARGAVATAAQRPNPSLAIVPEWSANPGAAVSPWIAALHLDWPIETAHKREHRAARAEALASAAERAVTVEAWRIRRELRTAVADAVSSEQRVALLRDRNGAQQRLVDRIERRVHAGAASQADAMLERLALLGTAAELADAERNRAGSRAQVAAVIGVPARALEGIELAYPLGLPGDPLDSLAETDARRQALLERADVLAALDAYAASEASLRLELAKQWPDLHLGSGYQFDQGQSKWGLSVSLDLPVMNQNQGPIAEAVAARSEAAARFVALQAQVIAELDQGFVQLRGVRDQVARCEALVAEQRRAGQRASAARAKGATDRFAELAAAIETQRREITLLDARLALERARAQLEAAVQGPLALAATPAESPRALAAGATR
;
A
#
# COMPACT_ATOMS: atom_id res chain seq x y z
N MET A 1 44.59 -2.78 52.90
CA MET A 1 44.18 -3.27 51.55
C MET A 1 42.77 -3.93 51.48
N ARG A 2 41.92 -3.82 52.53
CA ARG A 2 40.58 -4.46 52.56
C ARG A 2 39.40 -3.58 52.05
N ASN A 3 39.60 -2.28 51.83
CA ASN A 3 38.52 -1.36 51.44
C ASN A 3 38.44 -1.08 49.92
N ALA A 4 39.52 -1.33 49.17
CA ALA A 4 39.53 -1.09 47.72
C ALA A 4 38.69 -2.14 46.90
N SER A 5 38.66 -3.40 47.39
CA SER A 5 37.93 -4.48 46.72
C SER A 5 36.39 -4.39 46.86
N ARG A 6 35.87 -3.69 47.87
CA ARG A 6 34.41 -3.48 48.04
C ARG A 6 33.84 -2.39 47.13
N CYS A 7 34.63 -1.38 46.79
CA CYS A 7 34.21 -0.31 45.89
C CYS A 7 34.11 -0.80 44.41
N CYS A 8 35.03 -1.66 43.97
CA CYS A 8 35.02 -2.19 42.59
C CYS A 8 33.85 -3.13 42.34
N ALA A 9 33.47 -3.98 43.31
CA ALA A 9 32.32 -4.89 43.16
C ALA A 9 30.98 -4.15 43.11
N GLY A 10 30.81 -3.09 43.90
CA GLY A 10 29.63 -2.24 43.88
C GLY A 10 29.47 -1.45 42.58
N SER A 11 30.57 -0.97 42.00
CA SER A 11 30.54 -0.24 40.70
C SER A 11 30.22 -1.15 39.51
N LEU A 12 30.69 -2.40 39.52
CA LEU A 12 30.34 -3.37 38.44
C LEU A 12 28.87 -3.78 38.49
N LEU A 13 28.30 -3.93 39.69
CA LEU A 13 26.85 -4.26 39.83
C LEU A 13 25.96 -3.07 39.44
N ALA A 14 26.40 -1.84 39.72
CA ALA A 14 25.66 -0.64 39.33
C ALA A 14 25.67 -0.39 37.84
N THR A 15 26.77 -0.71 37.13
CA THR A 15 26.82 -0.59 35.66
C THR A 15 25.98 -1.62 34.94
N LEU A 16 25.75 -2.80 35.48
CA LEU A 16 24.85 -3.83 34.91
C LEU A 16 23.37 -3.44 35.00
N LEU A 17 22.98 -2.64 36.01
CA LEU A 17 21.59 -2.19 36.18
C LEU A 17 21.20 -1.00 35.28
N VAL A 18 22.15 -0.24 34.76
CA VAL A 18 21.90 0.92 33.88
C VAL A 18 21.70 0.51 32.43
N ALA A 19 22.05 -0.72 32.05
CA ALA A 19 21.97 -1.22 30.69
C ALA A 19 20.56 -1.74 30.26
N CYS A 20 19.58 -1.79 31.20
CA CYS A 20 18.21 -2.23 30.86
C CYS A 20 17.41 -1.10 30.21
N GLN A 21 17.13 -1.21 28.93
CA GLN A 21 16.15 -0.33 28.28
C GLN A 21 14.76 -0.57 28.91
N HIS A 22 14.17 0.48 29.47
CA HIS A 22 12.80 0.44 29.96
C HIS A 22 11.88 1.09 28.92
N ILE A 23 10.97 0.32 28.37
CA ILE A 23 9.94 0.81 27.45
C ILE A 23 8.65 0.94 28.26
N ALA A 24 8.09 2.15 28.31
CA ALA A 24 6.80 2.38 28.95
C ALA A 24 5.68 1.65 28.18
N PRO A 25 4.74 1.00 28.88
CA PRO A 25 3.56 0.44 28.23
C PRO A 25 2.76 1.50 27.49
N ALA A 26 2.39 1.25 26.24
CA ALA A 26 1.55 2.12 25.42
C ALA A 26 0.23 1.43 25.07
N PRO A 27 -0.75 1.37 26.00
CA PRO A 27 -2.01 0.70 25.77
C PRO A 27 -2.84 1.44 24.70
N LEU A 28 -3.39 0.70 23.75
CA LEU A 28 -4.31 1.23 22.76
C LEU A 28 -5.68 1.47 23.40
N SER A 29 -6.28 2.63 23.12
CA SER A 29 -7.65 2.96 23.47
C SER A 29 -8.48 3.10 22.19
N PRO A 30 -9.49 2.24 21.96
CA PRO A 30 -10.36 2.34 20.78
C PRO A 30 -11.02 3.72 20.63
N GLU A 31 -11.42 4.34 21.73
CA GLU A 31 -12.02 5.67 21.75
C GLU A 31 -11.05 6.78 21.30
N ARG A 32 -9.80 6.73 21.80
CA ARG A 32 -8.78 7.72 21.41
C ARG A 32 -8.38 7.56 19.95
N SER A 33 -8.20 6.32 19.49
CA SER A 33 -7.85 6.07 18.08
C SER A 33 -8.98 6.45 17.14
N ALA A 34 -10.24 6.16 17.47
CA ALA A 34 -11.40 6.59 16.70
C ALA A 34 -11.51 8.13 16.65
N THR A 35 -11.38 8.81 17.79
CA THR A 35 -11.40 10.27 17.86
C THR A 35 -10.28 10.90 17.02
N ALA A 36 -9.08 10.33 17.06
CA ALA A 36 -7.94 10.80 16.26
C ALA A 36 -8.20 10.62 14.76
N LEU A 37 -8.79 9.49 14.33
CA LEU A 37 -9.17 9.24 12.94
C LEU A 37 -10.26 10.22 12.48
N GLU A 38 -11.28 10.43 13.30
CA GLU A 38 -12.36 11.36 12.99
C GLU A 38 -11.91 12.84 12.97
N ALA A 39 -10.88 13.21 13.74
CA ALA A 39 -10.32 14.56 13.76
C ALA A 39 -9.45 14.89 12.52
N ARG A 40 -9.09 13.90 11.70
CA ARG A 40 -8.29 14.12 10.49
C ARG A 40 -8.96 15.09 9.53
N SER A 41 -8.18 16.04 9.02
CA SER A 41 -8.65 17.08 8.10
C SER A 41 -7.58 17.37 7.05
N LEU A 42 -8.01 17.81 5.87
CA LEU A 42 -7.09 18.29 4.82
C LEU A 42 -6.44 19.64 5.19
N ALA A 43 -6.94 20.32 6.23
CA ALA A 43 -6.34 21.53 6.78
C ALA A 43 -5.25 21.26 7.83
N ASP A 44 -4.84 19.99 8.03
CA ASP A 44 -3.78 19.62 8.97
C ASP A 44 -2.47 20.32 8.60
N PRO A 45 -1.83 21.06 9.53
CA PRO A 45 -0.60 21.79 9.24
C PRO A 45 0.59 20.88 8.88
N GLY A 46 0.63 19.65 9.44
CA GLY A 46 1.63 18.65 9.10
C GLY A 46 1.47 18.15 7.67
N LEU A 47 0.23 17.88 7.25
CA LEU A 47 -0.07 17.54 5.87
C LEU A 47 0.35 18.64 4.91
N GLN A 48 0.07 19.90 5.24
CA GLN A 48 0.42 21.02 4.37
C GLN A 48 1.92 21.17 4.19
N SER A 49 2.68 21.11 5.30
CA SER A 49 4.14 21.14 5.25
C SER A 49 4.68 19.97 4.41
N PHE A 50 4.08 18.80 4.52
CA PHE A 50 4.42 17.64 3.71
C PHE A 50 4.13 17.87 2.22
N LEU A 51 2.92 18.34 1.87
CA LEU A 51 2.56 18.62 0.49
C LEU A 51 3.46 19.71 -0.14
N GLU A 52 3.76 20.77 0.59
CA GLU A 52 4.66 21.83 0.12
C GLU A 52 6.09 21.33 -0.09
N SER A 53 6.59 20.44 0.80
CA SER A 53 7.92 19.84 0.66
C SER A 53 8.02 18.92 -0.56
N GLU A 54 6.99 18.12 -0.82
CA GLU A 54 7.00 17.15 -1.93
C GLU A 54 6.72 17.80 -3.29
N THR A 55 5.85 18.82 -3.33
CA THR A 55 5.51 19.48 -4.59
C THR A 55 6.40 20.68 -4.92
N GLY A 56 7.16 21.19 -3.95
CA GLY A 56 7.92 22.44 -4.10
C GLY A 56 7.05 23.69 -4.27
N THR A 57 5.73 23.57 -4.07
CA THR A 57 4.75 24.63 -4.30
C THR A 57 4.13 25.07 -3.00
N ARG A 58 4.13 26.37 -2.70
CA ARG A 58 3.38 26.94 -1.57
C ARG A 58 1.92 27.14 -1.94
N PHE A 59 1.01 26.69 -1.09
CA PHE A 59 -0.41 26.88 -1.31
C PHE A 59 -0.91 28.19 -0.70
N ALA A 60 -1.69 28.94 -1.47
CA ALA A 60 -2.25 30.22 -1.04
C ALA A 60 -3.36 30.06 0.04
N THR A 61 -4.00 28.92 0.10
CA THR A 61 -5.05 28.56 1.07
C THR A 61 -4.78 27.19 1.67
N ALA A 62 -5.17 27.02 2.91
CA ALA A 62 -5.05 25.80 3.66
C ALA A 62 -6.45 25.27 4.08
N PRO A 63 -6.99 24.18 3.50
CA PRO A 63 -6.43 23.40 2.38
C PRO A 63 -6.56 24.10 1.03
N PRO A 64 -5.88 23.64 -0.04
CA PRO A 64 -6.18 24.02 -1.41
C PRO A 64 -7.65 23.71 -1.74
N ALA A 65 -8.33 24.61 -2.47
CA ALA A 65 -9.72 24.37 -2.85
C ALA A 65 -9.88 23.26 -3.90
N ARG A 66 -8.81 22.94 -4.60
CA ARG A 66 -8.77 22.00 -5.70
C ARG A 66 -7.64 20.99 -5.51
N PHE A 67 -7.98 19.72 -5.57
CA PHE A 67 -7.02 18.61 -5.47
C PHE A 67 -6.98 17.83 -6.78
N ASP A 68 -5.81 17.72 -7.38
CA ASP A 68 -5.55 16.78 -8.46
C ASP A 68 -5.15 15.39 -7.93
N LEU A 69 -4.93 14.45 -8.85
CA LEU A 69 -4.56 13.08 -8.46
C LEU A 69 -3.23 13.03 -7.69
N THR A 70 -2.28 13.93 -7.99
CA THR A 70 -0.98 14.00 -7.33
C THR A 70 -1.14 14.41 -5.87
N LEU A 71 -1.82 15.51 -5.62
CA LEU A 71 -2.10 15.99 -4.26
C LEU A 71 -2.90 14.98 -3.45
N LEU A 72 -3.91 14.34 -4.06
CA LEU A 72 -4.68 13.29 -3.41
C LEU A 72 -3.81 12.06 -3.09
N THR A 73 -2.90 11.67 -3.99
CA THR A 73 -1.98 10.56 -3.75
C THR A 73 -1.04 10.87 -2.58
N LEU A 74 -0.42 12.04 -2.56
CA LEU A 74 0.44 12.46 -1.44
C LEU A 74 -0.35 12.52 -0.12
N THR A 75 -1.59 13.03 -0.16
CA THR A 75 -2.46 13.06 1.02
C THR A 75 -2.79 11.64 1.53
N ALA A 76 -3.03 10.69 0.62
CA ALA A 76 -3.26 9.30 0.98
C ALA A 76 -1.98 8.65 1.56
N LEU A 77 -0.80 8.93 1.01
CA LEU A 77 0.48 8.45 1.56
C LEU A 77 0.78 9.03 2.95
N TYR A 78 0.22 10.19 3.28
CA TYR A 78 0.36 10.80 4.60
C TYR A 78 -0.60 10.19 5.63
N PHE A 79 -1.88 9.93 5.27
CA PHE A 79 -2.91 9.53 6.22
C PHE A 79 -3.25 8.04 6.23
N GLN A 80 -2.88 7.26 5.19
CA GLN A 80 -3.37 5.88 5.05
C GLN A 80 -2.76 4.93 6.08
N PRO A 81 -3.56 4.34 6.99
CA PRO A 81 -3.03 3.50 8.06
C PRO A 81 -2.34 2.22 7.58
N SER A 82 -2.74 1.68 6.42
CA SER A 82 -2.10 0.49 5.87
C SER A 82 -0.63 0.71 5.52
N LEU A 83 -0.27 1.95 5.13
CA LEU A 83 1.12 2.32 4.89
C LEU A 83 1.92 2.39 6.20
N ASP A 84 1.29 2.84 7.29
CA ASP A 84 1.93 2.84 8.61
C ASP A 84 2.20 1.41 9.11
N VAL A 85 1.31 0.45 8.79
CA VAL A 85 1.56 -0.98 9.05
C VAL A 85 2.78 -1.46 8.27
N ALA A 86 2.88 -1.15 6.97
CA ALA A 86 4.03 -1.55 6.16
C ALA A 86 5.35 -0.91 6.66
N ARG A 87 5.31 0.36 7.07
CA ARG A 87 6.46 1.05 7.69
C ARG A 87 6.88 0.39 9.00
N ALA A 88 5.93 0.06 9.87
CA ALA A 88 6.22 -0.63 11.14
C ALA A 88 6.83 -2.03 10.91
N GLN A 89 6.37 -2.74 9.88
CA GLN A 89 6.96 -4.03 9.47
C GLN A 89 8.40 -3.86 8.98
N LEU A 90 8.70 -2.80 8.22
CA LEU A 90 10.06 -2.46 7.81
C LEU A 90 10.96 -2.16 9.01
N GLU A 91 10.49 -1.36 9.98
CA GLU A 91 11.27 -1.07 11.19
C GLU A 91 11.50 -2.34 12.02
N GLY A 92 10.52 -3.23 12.11
CA GLY A 92 10.69 -4.56 12.72
C GLY A 92 11.75 -5.40 12.00
N ALA A 93 11.76 -5.41 10.66
CA ALA A 93 12.77 -6.11 9.87
C ALA A 93 14.18 -5.49 10.05
N ARG A 94 14.30 -4.16 10.10
CA ARG A 94 15.56 -3.47 10.42
C ARG A 94 16.07 -3.82 11.83
N GLY A 95 15.16 -3.91 12.82
CA GLY A 95 15.49 -4.39 14.16
C GLY A 95 16.01 -5.85 14.13
N ALA A 96 15.43 -6.71 13.29
CA ALA A 96 15.88 -8.09 13.12
C ALA A 96 17.29 -8.18 12.51
N VAL A 97 17.71 -7.25 11.63
CA VAL A 97 19.09 -7.16 11.12
C VAL A 97 20.05 -6.90 12.28
N ALA A 98 19.74 -5.93 13.13
CA ALA A 98 20.56 -5.65 14.30
C ALA A 98 20.70 -6.87 15.23
N THR A 99 19.60 -7.59 15.47
CA THR A 99 19.60 -8.83 16.26
C THR A 99 20.43 -9.93 15.60
N ALA A 100 20.28 -10.13 14.29
CA ALA A 100 21.00 -11.15 13.54
C ALA A 100 22.51 -10.94 13.50
N ALA A 101 22.96 -9.68 13.54
CA ALA A 101 24.36 -9.29 13.56
C ALA A 101 25.03 -9.42 14.94
N GLN A 102 24.24 -9.63 16.01
CA GLN A 102 24.78 -9.73 17.36
C GLN A 102 25.60 -11.02 17.54
N ARG A 103 26.64 -10.92 18.36
CA ARG A 103 27.38 -12.07 18.87
C ARG A 103 26.68 -12.63 20.10
N PRO A 104 26.73 -13.94 20.33
CA PRO A 104 26.20 -14.51 21.55
C PRO A 104 26.97 -13.97 22.78
N ASN A 105 26.24 -13.69 23.84
CA ASN A 105 26.82 -13.21 25.08
C ASN A 105 27.60 -14.32 25.79
N PRO A 106 28.72 -13.99 26.46
CA PRO A 106 29.35 -14.94 27.37
C PRO A 106 28.43 -15.21 28.58
N SER A 107 28.48 -16.44 29.07
CA SER A 107 27.77 -16.84 30.29
C SER A 107 28.74 -16.94 31.47
N LEU A 108 28.27 -16.50 32.64
CA LEU A 108 28.98 -16.61 33.90
C LEU A 108 28.19 -17.50 34.84
N ALA A 109 28.76 -18.64 35.23
CA ALA A 109 28.19 -19.54 36.23
C ALA A 109 28.95 -19.42 37.57
N ILE A 110 28.22 -19.29 38.64
CA ILE A 110 28.75 -19.29 40.03
C ILE A 110 28.13 -20.52 40.68
N VAL A 111 28.98 -21.47 41.06
CA VAL A 111 28.56 -22.77 41.61
C VAL A 111 29.14 -22.92 43.03
N PRO A 112 28.42 -22.49 44.07
CA PRO A 112 28.78 -22.78 45.44
C PRO A 112 28.36 -24.21 45.82
N GLU A 113 29.29 -24.98 46.39
CA GLU A 113 29.01 -26.34 46.88
C GLU A 113 29.40 -26.44 48.35
N TRP A 114 28.70 -27.29 49.08
CA TRP A 114 28.96 -27.59 50.49
C TRP A 114 29.24 -29.09 50.65
N SER A 115 30.42 -29.42 51.14
CA SER A 115 30.75 -30.81 51.49
C SER A 115 30.22 -31.14 52.88
N ALA A 116 29.36 -32.11 53.04
CA ALA A 116 28.79 -32.52 54.31
C ALA A 116 29.78 -33.29 55.19
N ASN A 117 30.80 -33.93 54.63
CA ASN A 117 31.83 -34.69 55.31
C ASN A 117 33.22 -34.21 54.87
N PRO A 118 33.66 -32.99 55.20
CA PRO A 118 34.99 -32.53 54.88
C PRO A 118 36.01 -33.29 55.74
N GLY A 119 37.19 -33.56 55.22
CA GLY A 119 38.28 -34.13 55.99
C GLY A 119 38.69 -33.22 57.16
N ALA A 120 39.33 -33.77 58.18
CA ALA A 120 39.73 -33.00 59.34
C ALA A 120 40.63 -31.81 58.92
N ALA A 121 40.32 -30.59 59.34
CA ALA A 121 41.02 -29.34 59.07
C ALA A 121 40.83 -28.79 57.60
N VAL A 122 39.83 -29.25 56.83
CA VAL A 122 39.57 -28.76 55.46
C VAL A 122 38.27 -27.96 55.44
N SER A 123 38.23 -26.87 54.65
CA SER A 123 37.01 -26.06 54.46
C SER A 123 35.90 -26.88 53.83
N PRO A 124 34.67 -26.86 54.39
CA PRO A 124 33.56 -27.54 53.74
C PRO A 124 33.06 -26.84 52.48
N TRP A 125 33.48 -25.62 52.22
CA TRP A 125 33.07 -24.84 51.09
C TRP A 125 33.93 -25.08 49.86
N ILE A 126 33.23 -25.36 48.73
CA ILE A 126 33.81 -25.38 47.41
C ILE A 126 33.05 -24.28 46.65
N ALA A 127 33.76 -23.41 45.99
CA ALA A 127 33.15 -22.35 45.17
C ALA A 127 33.81 -22.34 43.80
N ALA A 128 33.03 -22.47 42.76
CA ALA A 128 33.50 -22.38 41.38
C ALA A 128 32.89 -21.17 40.64
N LEU A 129 33.72 -20.53 39.84
CA LEU A 129 33.34 -19.47 38.91
C LEU A 129 33.76 -19.92 37.51
N HIS A 130 32.78 -20.02 36.61
CA HIS A 130 33.03 -20.44 35.24
C HIS A 130 32.53 -19.36 34.30
N LEU A 131 33.40 -18.88 33.41
CA LEU A 131 33.06 -18.02 32.28
C LEU A 131 33.09 -18.87 31.01
N ASP A 132 32.02 -18.89 30.25
CA ASP A 132 31.95 -19.55 28.94
C ASP A 132 31.72 -18.51 27.86
N TRP A 133 32.56 -18.52 26.85
CA TRP A 133 32.51 -17.61 25.69
C TRP A 133 32.26 -18.41 24.42
N PRO A 134 31.03 -18.38 23.86
CA PRO A 134 30.73 -19.03 22.60
C PRO A 134 31.34 -18.26 21.43
N ILE A 135 32.03 -18.96 20.54
CA ILE A 135 32.61 -18.46 19.30
C ILE A 135 31.92 -19.15 18.14
N GLU A 136 31.07 -18.42 17.44
CA GLU A 136 30.40 -18.94 16.24
C GLU A 136 31.41 -19.20 15.13
N THR A 137 31.35 -20.38 14.54
CA THR A 137 32.21 -20.82 13.42
C THR A 137 31.50 -20.77 12.10
N ALA A 138 32.21 -21.07 10.99
CA ALA A 138 31.63 -21.24 9.64
C ALA A 138 30.78 -20.07 9.16
N HIS A 139 31.06 -18.84 9.56
CA HIS A 139 30.37 -17.63 9.14
C HIS A 139 28.85 -17.61 9.46
N LYS A 140 28.39 -18.38 10.46
CA LYS A 140 26.97 -18.50 10.83
C LYS A 140 26.33 -17.12 11.06
N ARG A 141 27.04 -16.22 11.77
CA ARG A 141 26.57 -14.85 12.01
C ARG A 141 26.39 -14.06 10.70
N GLU A 142 27.33 -14.18 9.78
CA GLU A 142 27.27 -13.48 8.49
C GLU A 142 26.10 -13.99 7.65
N HIS A 143 25.85 -15.31 7.61
CA HIS A 143 24.70 -15.88 6.93
C HIS A 143 23.38 -15.49 7.57
N ARG A 144 23.33 -15.41 8.90
CA ARG A 144 22.16 -14.94 9.64
C ARG A 144 21.88 -13.46 9.38
N ALA A 145 22.92 -12.62 9.35
CA ALA A 145 22.81 -11.21 9.02
C ALA A 145 22.37 -11.01 7.56
N ALA A 146 22.98 -11.70 6.61
CA ALA A 146 22.61 -11.64 5.19
C ALA A 146 21.14 -12.03 4.95
N ARG A 147 20.64 -13.06 5.65
CA ARG A 147 19.23 -13.43 5.61
C ARG A 147 18.34 -12.28 6.09
N ALA A 148 18.70 -11.67 7.23
CA ALA A 148 17.91 -10.59 7.82
C ALA A 148 17.94 -9.33 6.94
N GLU A 149 19.08 -8.99 6.35
CA GLU A 149 19.24 -7.90 5.39
C GLU A 149 18.36 -8.07 4.15
N ALA A 150 18.36 -9.28 3.57
CA ALA A 150 17.51 -9.58 2.43
C ALA A 150 16.01 -9.46 2.78
N LEU A 151 15.60 -9.92 3.98
CA LEU A 151 14.22 -9.74 4.46
C LEU A 151 13.87 -8.27 4.72
N ALA A 152 14.81 -7.47 5.21
CA ALA A 152 14.61 -6.03 5.39
C ALA A 152 14.46 -5.31 4.05
N SER A 153 15.26 -5.68 3.03
CA SER A 153 15.10 -5.19 1.67
C SER A 153 13.73 -5.57 1.08
N ALA A 154 13.29 -6.81 1.27
CA ALA A 154 11.95 -7.23 0.85
C ALA A 154 10.84 -6.41 1.55
N ALA A 155 10.99 -6.11 2.85
CA ALA A 155 10.05 -5.27 3.58
C ALA A 155 10.05 -3.81 3.09
N GLU A 156 11.19 -3.27 2.69
CA GLU A 156 11.28 -1.93 2.07
C GLU A 156 10.53 -1.89 0.73
N ARG A 157 10.69 -2.93 -0.10
CA ARG A 157 9.91 -3.07 -1.33
C ARG A 157 8.41 -3.19 -1.06
N ALA A 158 8.02 -3.89 0.02
CA ALA A 158 6.62 -4.04 0.40
C ALA A 158 5.94 -2.70 0.72
N VAL A 159 6.67 -1.71 1.28
CA VAL A 159 6.15 -0.33 1.45
C VAL A 159 5.82 0.29 0.09
N THR A 160 6.69 0.10 -0.91
CA THR A 160 6.45 0.61 -2.27
C THR A 160 5.26 -0.09 -2.95
N VAL A 161 5.12 -1.41 -2.76
CA VAL A 161 3.95 -2.18 -3.26
C VAL A 161 2.66 -1.63 -2.67
N GLU A 162 2.64 -1.33 -1.37
CA GLU A 162 1.48 -0.75 -0.70
C GLU A 162 1.15 0.65 -1.22
N ALA A 163 2.16 1.49 -1.46
CA ALA A 163 1.95 2.81 -2.05
C ALA A 163 1.32 2.73 -3.44
N TRP A 164 1.74 1.78 -4.29
CA TRP A 164 1.14 1.54 -5.61
C TRP A 164 -0.28 1.01 -5.51
N ARG A 165 -0.59 0.16 -4.52
CA ARG A 165 -1.95 -0.31 -4.25
C ARG A 165 -2.86 0.88 -3.92
N ILE A 166 -2.43 1.75 -3.01
CA ILE A 166 -3.17 2.96 -2.60
C ILE A 166 -3.40 3.87 -3.81
N ARG A 167 -2.37 4.14 -4.63
CA ARG A 167 -2.48 4.98 -5.83
C ARG A 167 -3.49 4.44 -6.84
N ARG A 168 -3.49 3.13 -7.09
CA ARG A 168 -4.45 2.49 -8.00
C ARG A 168 -5.88 2.64 -7.49
N GLU A 169 -6.10 2.35 -6.21
CA GLU A 169 -7.42 2.44 -5.58
C GLU A 169 -7.91 3.89 -5.57
N LEU A 170 -7.01 4.84 -5.27
CA LEU A 170 -7.33 6.26 -5.29
C LEU A 170 -7.70 6.75 -6.70
N ARG A 171 -6.90 6.42 -7.72
CA ARG A 171 -7.19 6.80 -9.11
C ARG A 171 -8.57 6.30 -9.53
N THR A 172 -8.89 5.05 -9.20
CA THR A 172 -10.20 4.46 -9.48
C THR A 172 -11.31 5.18 -8.72
N ALA A 173 -11.15 5.40 -7.42
CA ALA A 173 -12.16 6.06 -6.59
C ALA A 173 -12.42 7.51 -7.02
N VAL A 174 -11.38 8.25 -7.40
CA VAL A 174 -11.49 9.63 -7.91
C VAL A 174 -12.21 9.66 -9.26
N ALA A 175 -11.87 8.75 -10.17
CA ALA A 175 -12.57 8.62 -11.46
C ALA A 175 -14.05 8.30 -11.26
N ASP A 176 -14.38 7.40 -10.34
CA ASP A 176 -15.77 7.06 -9.98
C ASP A 176 -16.50 8.27 -9.37
N ALA A 177 -15.87 9.03 -8.49
CA ALA A 177 -16.48 10.20 -7.86
C ALA A 177 -16.78 11.30 -8.90
N VAL A 178 -15.81 11.63 -9.77
CA VAL A 178 -15.99 12.65 -10.81
C VAL A 178 -17.02 12.19 -11.84
N SER A 179 -17.00 10.91 -12.24
CA SER A 179 -18.02 10.35 -13.14
C SER A 179 -19.42 10.43 -12.53
N SER A 180 -19.56 10.11 -11.24
CA SER A 180 -20.87 10.19 -10.56
C SER A 180 -21.41 11.61 -10.46
N GLU A 181 -20.55 12.62 -10.27
CA GLU A 181 -20.94 14.04 -10.30
C GLU A 181 -21.44 14.47 -11.68
N GLN A 182 -20.73 14.10 -12.74
CA GLN A 182 -21.13 14.37 -14.13
C GLN A 182 -22.44 13.65 -14.49
N ARG A 183 -22.60 12.39 -14.03
CA ARG A 183 -23.81 11.61 -14.27
C ARG A 183 -25.04 12.26 -13.64
N VAL A 184 -24.92 12.76 -12.40
CA VAL A 184 -26.01 13.48 -11.74
C VAL A 184 -26.42 14.73 -12.54
N ALA A 185 -25.46 15.49 -13.06
CA ALA A 185 -25.75 16.67 -13.89
C ALA A 185 -26.52 16.28 -15.15
N LEU A 186 -26.05 15.28 -15.91
CA LEU A 186 -26.71 14.78 -17.12
C LEU A 186 -28.12 14.24 -16.86
N LEU A 187 -28.31 13.52 -15.75
CA LEU A 187 -29.63 12.99 -15.36
C LEU A 187 -30.58 14.06 -14.91
N ARG A 188 -30.13 15.14 -14.23
CA ARG A 188 -30.94 16.29 -13.90
C ARG A 188 -31.45 17.01 -15.15
N ASP A 189 -30.55 17.23 -16.11
CA ASP A 189 -30.92 17.84 -17.39
C ASP A 189 -31.94 16.97 -18.18
N ARG A 190 -31.71 15.64 -18.20
CA ARG A 190 -32.60 14.66 -18.82
C ARG A 190 -33.96 14.65 -18.12
N ASN A 191 -34.00 14.59 -16.80
CA ASN A 191 -35.24 14.61 -16.03
C ASN A 191 -36.05 15.91 -16.26
N GLY A 192 -35.34 17.06 -16.30
CA GLY A 192 -35.99 18.34 -16.65
C GLY A 192 -36.52 18.38 -18.09
N ALA A 193 -35.81 17.78 -19.05
CA ALA A 193 -36.33 17.67 -20.43
C ALA A 193 -37.55 16.75 -20.48
N GLN A 194 -37.51 15.62 -19.79
CA GLN A 194 -38.61 14.65 -19.73
C GLN A 194 -39.86 15.26 -19.06
N GLN A 195 -39.69 16.02 -17.97
CA GLN A 195 -40.81 16.75 -17.34
C GLN A 195 -41.47 17.71 -18.31
N ARG A 196 -40.68 18.52 -19.03
CA ARG A 196 -41.21 19.44 -20.05
C ARG A 196 -41.95 18.69 -21.18
N LEU A 197 -41.51 17.48 -21.51
CA LEU A 197 -42.16 16.64 -22.50
C LEU A 197 -43.52 16.14 -21.99
N VAL A 198 -43.62 15.67 -20.76
CA VAL A 198 -44.85 15.26 -20.09
C VAL A 198 -45.86 16.40 -20.06
N ASP A 199 -45.44 17.59 -19.56
CA ASP A 199 -46.29 18.79 -19.50
C ASP A 199 -46.84 19.14 -20.88
N ARG A 200 -46.09 18.89 -21.95
CA ARG A 200 -46.50 19.19 -23.32
C ARG A 200 -47.54 18.19 -23.86
N ILE A 201 -47.30 16.89 -23.62
CA ILE A 201 -48.22 15.85 -24.09
C ILE A 201 -49.57 15.95 -23.37
N GLU A 202 -49.56 16.27 -22.07
CA GLU A 202 -50.79 16.48 -21.28
C GLU A 202 -51.62 17.63 -21.82
N ARG A 203 -51.01 18.76 -22.17
CA ARG A 203 -51.72 19.87 -22.85
C ARG A 203 -52.30 19.46 -24.17
N ARG A 204 -51.65 18.56 -24.96
CA ARG A 204 -52.22 18.04 -26.22
C ARG A 204 -53.36 17.08 -25.97
N VAL A 205 -53.29 16.27 -24.92
CA VAL A 205 -54.40 15.39 -24.51
C VAL A 205 -55.63 16.22 -24.14
N HIS A 206 -55.46 17.29 -23.33
CA HIS A 206 -56.54 18.20 -22.96
C HIS A 206 -57.15 18.92 -24.17
N ALA A 207 -56.35 19.18 -25.20
CA ALA A 207 -56.80 19.74 -26.47
C ALA A 207 -57.40 18.72 -27.47
N GLY A 208 -57.45 17.43 -27.07
CA GLY A 208 -57.88 16.33 -27.96
C GLY A 208 -56.90 15.96 -29.09
N ALA A 209 -55.65 16.46 -29.03
CA ALA A 209 -54.62 16.29 -30.05
C ALA A 209 -53.60 15.19 -29.74
N ALA A 210 -53.76 14.43 -28.64
CA ALA A 210 -52.99 13.26 -28.29
C ALA A 210 -53.79 12.30 -27.40
N SER A 211 -53.40 11.02 -27.34
CA SER A 211 -54.07 10.02 -26.51
C SER A 211 -53.63 10.02 -25.06
N GLN A 212 -54.49 9.54 -24.14
CA GLN A 212 -54.13 9.29 -22.74
C GLN A 212 -53.01 8.25 -22.64
N ALA A 213 -52.96 7.27 -23.55
CA ALA A 213 -51.91 6.25 -23.59
C ALA A 213 -50.53 6.88 -23.86
N ASP A 214 -50.43 7.85 -24.77
CA ASP A 214 -49.19 8.56 -25.07
C ASP A 214 -48.70 9.34 -23.82
N ALA A 215 -49.61 10.03 -23.12
CA ALA A 215 -49.25 10.73 -21.88
C ALA A 215 -48.80 9.77 -20.78
N MET A 216 -49.42 8.61 -20.67
CA MET A 216 -49.04 7.59 -19.70
C MET A 216 -47.63 7.05 -19.95
N LEU A 217 -47.25 6.79 -21.20
CA LEU A 217 -45.92 6.33 -21.59
C LEU A 217 -44.84 7.36 -21.18
N GLU A 218 -45.08 8.63 -21.45
CA GLU A 218 -44.13 9.70 -21.10
C GLU A 218 -44.04 9.91 -19.56
N ARG A 219 -45.13 9.75 -18.81
CA ARG A 219 -45.10 9.75 -17.34
C ARG A 219 -44.29 8.59 -16.78
N LEU A 220 -44.43 7.37 -17.35
CA LEU A 220 -43.61 6.22 -16.94
C LEU A 220 -42.12 6.46 -17.22
N ALA A 221 -41.80 7.06 -18.38
CA ALA A 221 -40.42 7.44 -18.71
C ALA A 221 -39.86 8.49 -17.73
N LEU A 222 -40.66 9.47 -17.32
CA LEU A 222 -40.28 10.47 -16.31
C LEU A 222 -39.99 9.81 -14.94
N LEU A 223 -40.89 8.93 -14.48
CA LEU A 223 -40.67 8.19 -13.21
C LEU A 223 -39.41 7.34 -13.25
N GLY A 224 -39.15 6.69 -14.38
CA GLY A 224 -37.89 5.93 -14.59
C GLY A 224 -36.65 6.83 -14.51
N THR A 225 -36.68 7.98 -15.17
CA THR A 225 -35.54 8.95 -15.10
C THR A 225 -35.37 9.55 -13.73
N ALA A 226 -36.44 9.80 -12.99
CA ALA A 226 -36.37 10.28 -11.61
C ALA A 226 -35.77 9.23 -10.66
N ALA A 227 -36.08 7.94 -10.84
CA ALA A 227 -35.46 6.84 -10.11
C ALA A 227 -33.95 6.74 -10.41
N GLU A 228 -33.57 6.79 -11.71
CA GLU A 228 -32.16 6.81 -12.11
C GLU A 228 -31.39 7.99 -11.49
N LEU A 229 -32.02 9.18 -11.41
CA LEU A 229 -31.42 10.36 -10.78
C LEU A 229 -31.21 10.16 -9.27
N ALA A 230 -32.21 9.63 -8.57
CA ALA A 230 -32.10 9.34 -7.14
C ALA A 230 -30.98 8.32 -6.85
N ASP A 231 -30.84 7.30 -7.70
CA ASP A 231 -29.76 6.34 -7.63
C ASP A 231 -28.38 6.98 -7.85
N ALA A 232 -28.26 7.85 -8.85
CA ALA A 232 -27.03 8.56 -9.14
C ALA A 232 -26.64 9.52 -8.01
N GLU A 233 -27.60 10.18 -7.35
CA GLU A 233 -27.32 11.05 -6.20
C GLU A 233 -26.82 10.26 -4.99
N ARG A 234 -27.36 9.07 -4.72
CA ARG A 234 -26.82 8.15 -3.70
C ARG A 234 -25.41 7.70 -4.05
N ASN A 235 -25.17 7.29 -5.30
CA ASN A 235 -23.87 6.85 -5.77
C ASN A 235 -22.81 7.95 -5.69
N ARG A 236 -23.20 9.23 -5.96
CA ARG A 236 -22.31 10.38 -5.79
C ARG A 236 -21.84 10.54 -4.34
N ALA A 237 -22.75 10.42 -3.37
CA ALA A 237 -22.39 10.48 -1.97
C ALA A 237 -21.47 9.31 -1.57
N GLY A 238 -21.80 8.10 -2.02
CA GLY A 238 -20.99 6.89 -1.76
C GLY A 238 -19.59 6.95 -2.38
N SER A 239 -19.45 7.43 -3.63
CA SER A 239 -18.15 7.52 -4.30
C SER A 239 -17.23 8.56 -3.66
N ARG A 240 -17.75 9.71 -3.18
CA ARG A 240 -16.95 10.67 -2.42
C ARG A 240 -16.51 10.09 -1.07
N ALA A 241 -17.39 9.37 -0.38
CA ALA A 241 -17.01 8.67 0.86
C ALA A 241 -15.91 7.60 0.60
N GLN A 242 -15.96 6.93 -0.56
CA GLN A 242 -14.91 5.99 -0.96
C GLN A 242 -13.56 6.67 -1.18
N VAL A 243 -13.52 7.84 -1.82
CA VAL A 243 -12.28 8.64 -1.95
C VAL A 243 -11.71 8.97 -0.57
N ALA A 244 -12.55 9.44 0.35
CA ALA A 244 -12.13 9.74 1.72
C ALA A 244 -11.57 8.50 2.44
N ALA A 245 -12.22 7.35 2.29
CA ALA A 245 -11.77 6.09 2.88
C ALA A 245 -10.40 5.65 2.33
N VAL A 246 -10.18 5.77 1.02
CA VAL A 246 -8.88 5.44 0.40
C VAL A 246 -7.78 6.41 0.84
N ILE A 247 -8.10 7.68 1.07
CA ILE A 247 -7.15 8.65 1.63
C ILE A 247 -6.89 8.36 3.12
N GLY A 248 -7.85 7.80 3.84
CA GLY A 248 -7.76 7.55 5.28
C GLY A 248 -8.24 8.73 6.13
N VAL A 249 -9.22 9.50 5.62
CA VAL A 249 -9.86 10.63 6.31
C VAL A 249 -11.38 10.44 6.40
N PRO A 250 -12.08 11.08 7.33
CA PRO A 250 -13.54 11.04 7.37
C PRO A 250 -14.14 11.74 6.13
N ALA A 251 -15.32 11.28 5.68
CA ALA A 251 -15.97 11.79 4.46
C ALA A 251 -16.19 13.33 4.49
N ARG A 252 -16.45 13.89 5.66
CA ARG A 252 -16.59 15.34 5.87
C ARG A 252 -15.33 16.15 5.52
N ALA A 253 -14.15 15.53 5.58
CA ALA A 253 -12.89 16.21 5.25
C ALA A 253 -12.81 16.62 3.78
N LEU A 254 -13.61 16.00 2.89
CA LEU A 254 -13.67 16.32 1.47
C LEU A 254 -14.81 17.32 1.14
N GLU A 255 -15.60 17.79 2.12
CA GLU A 255 -16.65 18.76 1.85
C GLU A 255 -16.05 20.09 1.37
N GLY A 256 -16.64 20.64 0.30
CA GLY A 256 -16.15 21.88 -0.33
C GLY A 256 -14.87 21.72 -1.18
N ILE A 257 -14.28 20.54 -1.27
CA ILE A 257 -13.09 20.27 -2.08
C ILE A 257 -13.49 19.84 -3.49
N GLU A 258 -12.90 20.49 -4.50
CA GLU A 258 -13.03 20.10 -5.91
C GLU A 258 -12.03 18.98 -6.24
N LEU A 259 -12.54 17.85 -6.74
CA LEU A 259 -11.70 16.77 -7.29
C LEU A 259 -11.36 17.07 -8.74
N ALA A 260 -10.16 17.56 -8.97
CA ALA A 260 -9.69 17.97 -10.29
C ALA A 260 -9.13 16.77 -11.07
N TYR A 261 -10.03 16.00 -11.68
CA TYR A 261 -9.63 14.82 -12.47
C TYR A 261 -10.33 14.82 -13.84
N PRO A 262 -9.57 14.92 -14.94
CA PRO A 262 -10.15 14.92 -16.26
C PRO A 262 -10.46 13.50 -16.73
N LEU A 263 -11.76 13.17 -16.91
CA LEU A 263 -12.18 11.86 -17.39
C LEU A 263 -12.00 11.72 -18.91
N GLY A 264 -11.21 10.73 -19.32
CA GLY A 264 -11.11 10.29 -20.72
C GLY A 264 -10.48 11.30 -21.67
N LEU A 265 -9.65 12.23 -21.15
CA LEU A 265 -8.91 13.14 -22.04
C LEU A 265 -7.87 12.35 -22.85
N PRO A 266 -7.69 12.71 -24.14
CA PRO A 266 -6.60 12.18 -24.95
C PRO A 266 -5.24 12.67 -24.44
N GLY A 267 -4.19 11.88 -24.67
CA GLY A 267 -2.81 12.27 -24.35
C GLY A 267 -2.32 11.77 -22.98
N ASP A 268 -3.01 10.81 -22.36
CA ASP A 268 -2.44 10.07 -21.24
C ASP A 268 -1.18 9.30 -21.74
N PRO A 269 -0.05 9.40 -21.05
CA PRO A 269 1.19 8.73 -21.44
C PRO A 269 1.07 7.23 -21.66
N LEU A 270 0.16 6.57 -20.93
CA LEU A 270 -0.16 5.16 -21.11
C LEU A 270 -0.67 4.84 -22.51
N ASP A 271 -1.31 5.81 -23.17
CA ASP A 271 -1.85 5.63 -24.50
C ASP A 271 -0.75 5.48 -25.58
N SER A 272 0.46 5.95 -25.31
CA SER A 272 1.64 5.88 -26.19
C SER A 272 2.73 4.91 -25.71
N LEU A 273 2.52 4.26 -24.57
CA LEU A 273 3.51 3.35 -23.99
C LEU A 273 3.63 2.08 -24.85
N ALA A 274 4.84 1.76 -25.30
CA ALA A 274 5.10 0.54 -26.03
C ALA A 274 5.01 -0.69 -25.10
N GLU A 275 4.32 -1.74 -25.57
CA GLU A 275 4.15 -2.97 -24.78
C GLU A 275 5.48 -3.62 -24.39
N THR A 276 6.50 -3.54 -25.26
CA THR A 276 7.84 -4.05 -25.01
C THR A 276 8.56 -3.35 -23.87
N ASP A 277 8.42 -2.01 -23.81
CA ASP A 277 9.04 -1.19 -22.77
C ASP A 277 8.33 -1.37 -21.43
N ALA A 278 6.99 -1.39 -21.44
CA ALA A 278 6.18 -1.69 -20.27
C ALA A 278 6.53 -3.08 -19.67
N ARG A 279 6.66 -4.09 -20.53
CA ARG A 279 7.00 -5.45 -20.11
C ARG A 279 8.39 -5.51 -19.51
N ARG A 280 9.38 -4.88 -20.16
CA ARG A 280 10.74 -4.82 -19.63
C ARG A 280 10.78 -4.13 -18.27
N GLN A 281 10.12 -2.98 -18.15
CA GLN A 281 10.08 -2.21 -16.91
C GLN A 281 9.39 -3.01 -15.80
N ALA A 282 8.22 -3.57 -16.04
CA ALA A 282 7.50 -4.34 -15.03
C ALA A 282 8.29 -5.56 -14.55
N LEU A 283 8.98 -6.29 -15.42
CA LEU A 283 9.73 -7.47 -15.03
C LEU A 283 11.05 -7.17 -14.31
N LEU A 284 11.60 -5.96 -14.45
CA LEU A 284 12.91 -5.60 -13.90
C LEU A 284 12.84 -4.61 -12.73
N GLU A 285 11.80 -3.78 -12.67
CA GLU A 285 11.76 -2.64 -11.74
C GLU A 285 10.54 -2.65 -10.81
N ARG A 286 9.57 -3.51 -11.06
CA ARG A 286 8.36 -3.63 -10.25
C ARG A 286 8.71 -4.06 -8.82
N ALA A 287 8.17 -3.34 -7.85
CA ALA A 287 8.54 -3.49 -6.44
C ALA A 287 8.26 -4.89 -5.88
N ASP A 288 7.16 -5.53 -6.27
CA ASP A 288 6.81 -6.90 -5.85
C ASP A 288 7.73 -7.96 -6.48
N VAL A 289 8.17 -7.76 -7.73
CA VAL A 289 9.15 -8.62 -8.40
C VAL A 289 10.50 -8.54 -7.69
N LEU A 290 10.94 -7.32 -7.34
CA LEU A 290 12.18 -7.11 -6.59
C LEU A 290 12.06 -7.67 -5.16
N ALA A 291 10.90 -7.52 -4.49
CA ALA A 291 10.66 -8.14 -3.18
C ALA A 291 10.74 -9.67 -3.23
N ALA A 292 10.25 -10.29 -4.29
CA ALA A 292 10.36 -11.73 -4.48
C ALA A 292 11.80 -12.19 -4.71
N LEU A 293 12.64 -11.38 -5.39
CA LEU A 293 14.08 -11.63 -5.51
C LEU A 293 14.79 -11.52 -4.17
N ASP A 294 14.48 -10.50 -3.38
CA ASP A 294 15.01 -10.33 -2.03
C ASP A 294 14.60 -11.50 -1.12
N ALA A 295 13.36 -11.98 -1.22
CA ALA A 295 12.88 -13.17 -0.50
C ALA A 295 13.63 -14.45 -0.94
N TYR A 296 13.93 -14.59 -2.23
CA TYR A 296 14.77 -15.68 -2.72
C TYR A 296 16.19 -15.61 -2.15
N ALA A 297 16.81 -14.43 -2.15
CA ALA A 297 18.13 -14.22 -1.56
C ALA A 297 18.14 -14.56 -0.05
N ALA A 298 17.07 -14.21 0.68
CA ALA A 298 16.90 -14.59 2.08
C ALA A 298 16.84 -16.13 2.26
N SER A 299 16.14 -16.84 1.38
CA SER A 299 16.07 -18.31 1.42
C SER A 299 17.41 -18.97 1.11
N GLU A 300 18.20 -18.39 0.21
CA GLU A 300 19.56 -18.84 -0.11
C GLU A 300 20.52 -18.60 1.07
N ALA A 301 20.45 -17.45 1.71
CA ALA A 301 21.20 -17.17 2.94
C ALA A 301 20.80 -18.12 4.08
N SER A 302 19.50 -18.46 4.19
CA SER A 302 19.01 -19.47 5.13
C SER A 302 19.61 -20.85 4.89
N LEU A 303 19.67 -21.29 3.63
CA LEU A 303 20.30 -22.56 3.29
C LEU A 303 21.80 -22.56 3.65
N ARG A 304 22.52 -21.48 3.35
CA ARG A 304 23.94 -21.34 3.73
C ARG A 304 24.11 -21.39 5.26
N LEU A 305 23.19 -20.81 6.01
CA LEU A 305 23.19 -20.89 7.47
C LEU A 305 23.01 -22.33 7.96
N GLU A 306 22.05 -23.08 7.38
CA GLU A 306 21.84 -24.49 7.76
C GLU A 306 23.02 -25.38 7.39
N LEU A 307 23.70 -25.13 6.26
CA LEU A 307 24.95 -25.78 5.90
C LEU A 307 26.08 -25.43 6.88
N ALA A 308 26.16 -24.17 7.30
CA ALA A 308 27.18 -23.73 8.27
C ALA A 308 26.99 -24.38 9.66
N LYS A 309 25.76 -24.75 10.04
CA LYS A 309 25.45 -25.43 11.31
C LYS A 309 26.02 -26.86 11.37
N GLN A 310 26.48 -27.43 10.27
CA GLN A 310 27.23 -28.71 10.29
C GLN A 310 28.60 -28.57 10.98
N TRP A 311 29.10 -27.34 11.12
CA TRP A 311 30.35 -27.08 11.81
C TRP A 311 30.06 -26.71 13.28
N PRO A 312 30.76 -27.32 14.26
CA PRO A 312 30.55 -27.01 15.66
C PRO A 312 31.01 -25.58 15.99
N ASP A 313 30.33 -24.95 16.94
CA ASP A 313 30.83 -23.74 17.58
C ASP A 313 31.85 -24.07 18.66
N LEU A 314 32.78 -23.16 18.90
CA LEU A 314 33.81 -23.30 19.94
C LEU A 314 33.33 -22.59 21.19
N HIS A 315 33.45 -23.25 22.34
CA HIS A 315 33.20 -22.69 23.62
C HIS A 315 34.54 -22.57 24.36
N LEU A 316 34.99 -21.33 24.65
CA LEU A 316 36.16 -21.05 25.43
C LEU A 316 35.76 -20.80 26.87
N GLY A 317 36.08 -21.73 27.74
CA GLY A 317 35.81 -21.62 29.18
C GLY A 317 37.03 -21.22 29.94
N SER A 318 36.90 -20.26 30.88
CA SER A 318 37.91 -20.04 31.94
C SER A 318 37.21 -20.21 33.27
N GLY A 319 37.90 -20.87 34.21
CA GLY A 319 37.32 -21.15 35.51
C GLY A 319 38.29 -20.89 36.66
N TYR A 320 37.76 -20.46 37.77
CA TYR A 320 38.41 -20.47 39.05
C TYR A 320 37.61 -21.34 39.99
N GLN A 321 38.27 -22.25 40.71
CA GLN A 321 37.67 -23.09 41.72
C GLN A 321 38.46 -22.99 43.00
N PHE A 322 37.78 -22.63 44.07
CA PHE A 322 38.31 -22.82 45.43
C PHE A 322 37.76 -24.14 45.95
N ASP A 323 38.63 -25.09 46.17
CA ASP A 323 38.27 -26.44 46.55
C ASP A 323 39.05 -26.81 47.81
N GLN A 324 38.36 -26.83 48.92
CA GLN A 324 38.87 -27.26 50.23
C GLN A 324 40.20 -26.63 50.65
N GLY A 325 40.35 -25.32 50.38
CA GLY A 325 41.56 -24.57 50.74
C GLY A 325 42.57 -24.41 49.60
N GLN A 326 42.34 -25.00 48.45
CA GLN A 326 43.17 -24.88 47.26
C GLN A 326 42.54 -23.99 46.21
N SER A 327 43.28 -23.10 45.59
CA SER A 327 42.87 -22.29 44.45
C SER A 327 43.30 -22.96 43.16
N LYS A 328 42.33 -23.32 42.30
CA LYS A 328 42.57 -23.98 41.02
C LYS A 328 42.12 -23.06 39.89
N TRP A 329 42.94 -22.92 38.87
CA TRP A 329 42.61 -22.21 37.64
C TRP A 329 42.52 -23.21 36.49
N GLY A 330 41.47 -23.10 35.69
CA GLY A 330 41.25 -23.98 34.53
C GLY A 330 40.97 -23.17 33.29
N LEU A 331 41.43 -23.68 32.14
CA LEU A 331 41.01 -23.25 30.82
C LEU A 331 40.41 -24.47 30.15
N SER A 332 39.21 -24.33 29.59
CA SER A 332 38.52 -25.39 28.86
C SER A 332 38.19 -24.95 27.44
N VAL A 333 38.25 -25.86 26.52
CA VAL A 333 37.76 -25.74 25.16
C VAL A 333 36.76 -26.84 24.97
N SER A 334 35.51 -26.52 24.65
CA SER A 334 34.53 -27.53 24.35
C SER A 334 33.87 -27.24 22.96
N LEU A 335 33.45 -28.30 22.32
CA LEU A 335 32.74 -28.23 21.05
C LEU A 335 31.76 -29.41 20.97
N ASP A 336 30.61 -29.20 20.37
CA ASP A 336 29.64 -30.24 20.12
C ASP A 336 29.99 -30.97 18.85
N LEU A 337 30.26 -32.29 18.93
CA LEU A 337 30.62 -33.11 17.76
C LEU A 337 29.35 -33.52 17.00
N PRO A 338 29.15 -33.12 15.75
CA PRO A 338 27.96 -33.49 14.96
C PRO A 338 28.06 -34.90 14.39
N VAL A 339 28.27 -35.92 15.24
CA VAL A 339 28.45 -37.32 14.80
C VAL A 339 27.15 -38.03 14.56
N MET A 340 26.06 -37.69 15.32
CA MET A 340 24.77 -38.33 15.20
C MET A 340 23.77 -37.51 14.34
N ASN A 341 23.90 -36.22 14.33
CA ASN A 341 23.07 -35.27 13.58
C ASN A 341 23.99 -34.26 12.87
N GLN A 342 24.00 -34.30 11.57
CA GLN A 342 24.75 -33.36 10.70
C GLN A 342 23.84 -32.31 10.05
N ASN A 343 22.73 -32.00 10.68
CA ASN A 343 21.75 -31.01 10.24
C ASN A 343 21.05 -31.37 8.90
N GLN A 344 20.98 -32.67 8.54
CA GLN A 344 20.45 -33.08 7.23
C GLN A 344 18.96 -32.70 7.05
N GLY A 345 18.14 -32.82 8.08
CA GLY A 345 16.72 -32.46 8.05
C GLY A 345 16.52 -30.97 7.74
N PRO A 346 17.05 -30.06 8.57
CA PRO A 346 16.97 -28.60 8.31
C PRO A 346 17.58 -28.16 6.98
N ILE A 347 18.65 -28.84 6.51
CA ILE A 347 19.21 -28.57 5.17
C ILE A 347 18.20 -28.96 4.07
N ALA A 348 17.56 -30.12 4.18
CA ALA A 348 16.55 -30.54 3.22
C ALA A 348 15.34 -29.58 3.20
N GLU A 349 14.90 -29.13 4.36
CA GLU A 349 13.85 -28.10 4.49
C GLU A 349 14.27 -26.76 3.84
N ALA A 350 15.49 -26.32 4.07
CA ALA A 350 16.02 -25.09 3.47
C ALA A 350 16.16 -25.18 1.95
N VAL A 351 16.56 -26.36 1.41
CA VAL A 351 16.59 -26.63 -0.03
C VAL A 351 15.18 -26.54 -0.62
N ALA A 352 14.19 -27.14 0.05
CA ALA A 352 12.80 -27.07 -0.38
C ALA A 352 12.26 -25.63 -0.32
N ALA A 353 12.53 -24.87 0.76
CA ALA A 353 12.14 -23.48 0.89
C ALA A 353 12.75 -22.57 -0.20
N ARG A 354 14.03 -22.80 -0.57
CA ARG A 354 14.64 -22.08 -1.69
C ARG A 354 13.96 -22.42 -3.03
N SER A 355 13.65 -23.71 -3.25
CA SER A 355 12.93 -24.12 -4.46
C SER A 355 11.53 -23.53 -4.53
N GLU A 356 10.85 -23.43 -3.39
CA GLU A 356 9.54 -22.76 -3.27
C GLU A 356 9.65 -21.27 -3.60
N ALA A 357 10.65 -20.56 -3.05
CA ALA A 357 10.87 -19.15 -3.34
C ALA A 357 11.14 -18.90 -4.83
N ALA A 358 11.94 -19.78 -5.49
CA ALA A 358 12.17 -19.72 -6.93
C ALA A 358 10.86 -19.94 -7.73
N ALA A 359 10.05 -20.91 -7.35
CA ALA A 359 8.77 -21.18 -8.01
C ALA A 359 7.78 -20.01 -7.82
N ARG A 360 7.72 -19.40 -6.64
CA ARG A 360 6.91 -18.20 -6.38
C ARG A 360 7.35 -17.02 -7.25
N PHE A 361 8.66 -16.83 -7.42
CA PHE A 361 9.18 -15.77 -8.30
C PHE A 361 8.74 -15.99 -9.76
N VAL A 362 8.87 -17.20 -10.29
CA VAL A 362 8.42 -17.53 -11.65
C VAL A 362 6.91 -17.38 -11.81
N ALA A 363 6.12 -17.78 -10.80
CA ALA A 363 4.68 -17.62 -10.81
C ALA A 363 4.29 -16.12 -10.82
N LEU A 364 4.98 -15.28 -10.04
CA LEU A 364 4.78 -13.83 -10.04
C LEU A 364 5.11 -13.22 -11.41
N GLN A 365 6.23 -13.62 -12.03
CA GLN A 365 6.57 -13.16 -13.38
C GLN A 365 5.48 -13.52 -14.39
N ALA A 366 4.95 -14.74 -14.35
CA ALA A 366 3.86 -15.17 -15.22
C ALA A 366 2.59 -14.35 -14.98
N GLN A 367 2.28 -14.04 -13.72
CA GLN A 367 1.15 -13.17 -13.35
C GLN A 367 1.35 -11.75 -13.91
N VAL A 368 2.53 -11.15 -13.74
CA VAL A 368 2.85 -9.80 -14.25
C VAL A 368 2.70 -9.73 -15.76
N ILE A 369 3.16 -10.74 -16.49
CA ILE A 369 2.99 -10.83 -17.94
C ILE A 369 1.52 -10.87 -18.31
N ALA A 370 0.73 -11.71 -17.63
CA ALA A 370 -0.71 -11.81 -17.90
C ALA A 370 -1.47 -10.51 -17.57
N GLU A 371 -1.10 -9.83 -16.46
CA GLU A 371 -1.68 -8.52 -16.09
C GLU A 371 -1.42 -7.45 -17.17
N LEU A 372 -0.20 -7.42 -17.73
CA LEU A 372 0.15 -6.50 -18.81
C LEU A 372 -0.61 -6.81 -20.09
N ASP A 373 -0.63 -8.08 -20.52
CA ASP A 373 -1.32 -8.50 -21.73
C ASP A 373 -2.82 -8.16 -21.65
N GLN A 374 -3.46 -8.46 -20.53
CA GLN A 374 -4.86 -8.11 -20.28
C GLN A 374 -5.07 -6.58 -20.25
N GLY A 375 -4.18 -5.85 -19.57
CA GLY A 375 -4.23 -4.39 -19.46
C GLY A 375 -4.17 -3.72 -20.83
N PHE A 376 -3.24 -4.12 -21.71
CA PHE A 376 -3.11 -3.56 -23.06
C PHE A 376 -4.30 -3.91 -23.96
N VAL A 377 -4.80 -5.15 -23.91
CA VAL A 377 -5.99 -5.56 -24.68
C VAL A 377 -7.20 -4.74 -24.23
N GLN A 378 -7.41 -4.61 -22.94
CA GLN A 378 -8.53 -3.86 -22.38
C GLN A 378 -8.42 -2.37 -22.72
N LEU A 379 -7.24 -1.75 -22.56
CA LEU A 379 -7.01 -0.34 -22.89
C LEU A 379 -7.35 -0.05 -24.36
N ARG A 380 -6.87 -0.87 -25.30
CA ARG A 380 -7.20 -0.73 -26.73
C ARG A 380 -8.70 -0.85 -27.00
N GLY A 381 -9.33 -1.89 -26.46
CA GLY A 381 -10.77 -2.13 -26.66
C GLY A 381 -11.65 -1.00 -26.14
N VAL A 382 -11.32 -0.46 -24.96
CA VAL A 382 -12.08 0.64 -24.35
C VAL A 382 -11.81 1.97 -25.07
N ARG A 383 -10.60 2.23 -25.55
CA ARG A 383 -10.30 3.42 -26.41
C ARG A 383 -11.14 3.41 -27.67
N ASP A 384 -11.23 2.27 -28.36
CA ASP A 384 -12.08 2.14 -29.53
C ASP A 384 -13.56 2.34 -29.19
N GLN A 385 -13.99 1.90 -28.01
CA GLN A 385 -15.36 2.14 -27.54
C GLN A 385 -15.61 3.63 -27.30
N VAL A 386 -14.69 4.34 -26.64
CA VAL A 386 -14.78 5.80 -26.42
C VAL A 386 -14.90 6.53 -27.75
N ALA A 387 -14.03 6.23 -28.73
CA ALA A 387 -14.08 6.84 -30.04
C ALA A 387 -15.44 6.61 -30.77
N ARG A 388 -15.99 5.40 -30.68
CA ARG A 388 -17.33 5.10 -31.22
C ARG A 388 -18.43 5.88 -30.50
N CYS A 389 -18.37 5.97 -29.17
CA CYS A 389 -19.37 6.72 -28.41
C CYS A 389 -19.25 8.24 -28.67
N GLU A 390 -18.06 8.79 -28.86
CA GLU A 390 -17.85 10.19 -29.23
C GLU A 390 -18.45 10.50 -30.60
N ALA A 391 -18.24 9.62 -31.57
CA ALA A 391 -18.87 9.76 -32.91
C ALA A 391 -20.40 9.73 -32.83
N LEU A 392 -20.98 8.82 -31.99
CA LEU A 392 -22.44 8.75 -31.79
C LEU A 392 -22.98 10.03 -31.11
N VAL A 393 -22.30 10.54 -30.09
CA VAL A 393 -22.71 11.80 -29.43
C VAL A 393 -22.60 12.97 -30.39
N ALA A 394 -21.56 13.04 -31.22
CA ALA A 394 -21.38 14.11 -32.22
C ALA A 394 -22.53 14.08 -33.24
N GLU A 395 -22.92 12.92 -33.78
CA GLU A 395 -24.04 12.81 -34.73
C GLU A 395 -25.37 13.14 -34.06
N GLN A 396 -25.59 12.67 -32.81
CA GLN A 396 -26.80 12.97 -32.08
C GLN A 396 -26.93 14.48 -31.75
N ARG A 397 -25.85 15.16 -31.43
CA ARG A 397 -25.84 16.63 -31.26
C ARG A 397 -26.16 17.36 -32.53
N ARG A 398 -25.65 16.89 -33.69
CA ARG A 398 -26.01 17.43 -35.03
C ARG A 398 -27.49 17.22 -35.31
N ALA A 399 -28.08 16.06 -34.97
CA ALA A 399 -29.51 15.79 -35.13
C ALA A 399 -30.35 16.73 -34.24
N GLY A 400 -29.93 16.95 -32.97
CA GLY A 400 -30.56 17.90 -32.08
C GLY A 400 -30.52 19.36 -32.60
N GLN A 401 -29.36 19.79 -33.14
CA GLN A 401 -29.24 21.11 -33.79
C GLN A 401 -30.17 21.25 -35.01
N ARG A 402 -30.28 20.20 -35.85
CA ARG A 402 -31.23 20.20 -36.99
C ARG A 402 -32.68 20.31 -36.52
N ALA A 403 -33.06 19.57 -35.46
CA ALA A 403 -34.40 19.64 -34.87
C ALA A 403 -34.71 21.05 -34.31
N SER A 404 -33.78 21.65 -33.62
CA SER A 404 -33.92 23.02 -33.11
C SER A 404 -34.03 24.06 -34.24
N ALA A 405 -33.20 23.95 -35.27
CA ALA A 405 -33.27 24.82 -36.48
C ALA A 405 -34.58 24.63 -37.27
N ALA A 406 -35.06 23.39 -37.44
CA ALA A 406 -36.33 23.10 -38.07
C ALA A 406 -37.50 23.71 -37.26
N ARG A 407 -37.46 23.64 -35.97
CA ARG A 407 -38.46 24.29 -35.11
C ARG A 407 -38.44 25.82 -35.26
N ALA A 408 -37.27 26.44 -35.28
CA ALA A 408 -37.15 27.88 -35.47
C ALA A 408 -37.79 28.35 -36.80
N LYS A 409 -37.83 27.48 -37.83
CA LYS A 409 -38.46 27.70 -39.12
C LYS A 409 -39.93 27.26 -39.14
N GLY A 410 -40.48 26.77 -38.03
CA GLY A 410 -41.87 26.26 -37.99
C GLY A 410 -42.08 24.91 -38.66
N ALA A 411 -41.01 24.21 -39.09
CA ALA A 411 -41.10 22.95 -39.82
C ALA A 411 -41.26 21.71 -38.92
N THR A 412 -41.08 21.86 -37.60
CA THR A 412 -41.30 20.80 -36.60
C THR A 412 -41.80 21.40 -35.28
N ASP A 413 -42.35 20.55 -34.43
CA ASP A 413 -42.84 20.99 -33.12
C ASP A 413 -41.77 20.87 -32.02
N ARG A 414 -42.08 21.41 -30.83
CA ARG A 414 -41.17 21.37 -29.66
C ARG A 414 -41.01 19.96 -29.08
N PHE A 415 -41.90 19.04 -29.44
CA PHE A 415 -41.83 17.65 -29.01
C PHE A 415 -40.59 16.97 -29.63
N ALA A 416 -40.36 17.12 -30.91
CA ALA A 416 -39.19 16.57 -31.61
C ALA A 416 -37.86 17.14 -31.05
N GLU A 417 -37.84 18.45 -30.71
CA GLU A 417 -36.66 19.07 -30.08
C GLU A 417 -36.37 18.48 -28.70
N LEU A 418 -37.38 18.29 -27.84
CA LEU A 418 -37.22 17.72 -26.50
C LEU A 418 -36.82 16.24 -26.56
N ALA A 419 -37.42 15.47 -27.47
CA ALA A 419 -37.07 14.07 -27.72
C ALA A 419 -35.57 13.94 -28.13
N ALA A 420 -35.12 14.80 -29.08
CA ALA A 420 -33.73 14.85 -29.49
C ALA A 420 -32.77 15.23 -28.35
N ALA A 421 -33.16 16.15 -27.47
CA ALA A 421 -32.37 16.53 -26.27
C ALA A 421 -32.26 15.36 -25.29
N ILE A 422 -33.35 14.65 -24.99
CA ILE A 422 -33.35 13.48 -24.11
C ILE A 422 -32.41 12.38 -24.65
N GLU A 423 -32.49 12.12 -25.98
CA GLU A 423 -31.64 11.11 -26.60
C GLU A 423 -30.15 11.54 -26.60
N THR A 424 -29.84 12.84 -26.77
CA THR A 424 -28.49 13.37 -26.64
C THR A 424 -27.93 13.10 -25.27
N GLN A 425 -28.67 13.38 -24.22
CA GLN A 425 -28.25 13.14 -22.82
C GLN A 425 -28.06 11.65 -22.52
N ARG A 426 -28.91 10.79 -23.11
CA ARG A 426 -28.71 9.33 -23.01
C ARG A 426 -27.37 8.89 -23.62
N ARG A 427 -27.02 9.41 -24.82
CA ARG A 427 -25.73 9.10 -25.46
C ARG A 427 -24.54 9.69 -24.69
N GLU A 428 -24.69 10.86 -24.09
CA GLU A 428 -23.66 11.47 -23.23
C GLU A 428 -23.40 10.64 -21.97
N ILE A 429 -24.44 10.06 -21.35
CA ILE A 429 -24.27 9.12 -20.24
C ILE A 429 -23.51 7.86 -20.69
N THR A 430 -23.84 7.31 -21.87
CA THR A 430 -23.10 6.17 -22.43
C THR A 430 -21.63 6.50 -22.70
N LEU A 431 -21.34 7.70 -23.20
CA LEU A 431 -19.96 8.17 -23.37
C LEU A 431 -19.22 8.34 -22.03
N LEU A 432 -19.92 8.87 -21.02
CA LEU A 432 -19.37 9.01 -19.67
C LEU A 432 -18.98 7.65 -19.09
N ASP A 433 -19.82 6.62 -19.27
CA ASP A 433 -19.52 5.24 -18.84
C ASP A 433 -18.31 4.66 -19.58
N ALA A 434 -18.19 4.92 -20.89
CA ALA A 434 -17.03 4.49 -21.67
C ALA A 434 -15.74 5.21 -21.21
N ARG A 435 -15.81 6.49 -20.90
CA ARG A 435 -14.68 7.26 -20.36
C ARG A 435 -14.26 6.80 -18.97
N LEU A 436 -15.21 6.46 -18.10
CA LEU A 436 -14.92 5.86 -16.80
C LEU A 436 -14.24 4.49 -16.96
N ALA A 437 -14.72 3.66 -17.89
CA ALA A 437 -14.07 2.38 -18.19
C ALA A 437 -12.63 2.58 -18.69
N LEU A 438 -12.35 3.63 -19.48
CA LEU A 438 -11.01 3.99 -19.95
C LEU A 438 -10.10 4.35 -18.77
N GLU A 439 -10.56 5.17 -17.82
CA GLU A 439 -9.77 5.53 -16.64
C GLU A 439 -9.46 4.33 -15.74
N ARG A 440 -10.42 3.41 -15.59
CA ARG A 440 -10.19 2.16 -14.85
C ARG A 440 -9.16 1.26 -15.56
N ALA A 441 -9.20 1.16 -16.87
CA ALA A 441 -8.21 0.42 -17.65
C ALA A 441 -6.81 1.06 -17.54
N ARG A 442 -6.72 2.39 -17.58
CA ARG A 442 -5.49 3.13 -17.35
C ARG A 442 -4.94 2.91 -15.93
N ALA A 443 -5.79 2.98 -14.90
CA ALA A 443 -5.39 2.73 -13.52
C ALA A 443 -4.86 1.30 -13.33
N GLN A 444 -5.47 0.32 -13.97
CA GLN A 444 -5.03 -1.07 -13.93
C GLN A 444 -3.68 -1.26 -14.63
N LEU A 445 -3.50 -0.69 -15.83
CA LEU A 445 -2.24 -0.78 -16.56
C LEU A 445 -1.11 -0.02 -15.84
N GLU A 446 -1.37 1.17 -15.29
CA GLU A 446 -0.42 1.91 -14.47
C GLU A 446 0.07 1.07 -13.29
N ALA A 447 -0.83 0.40 -12.58
CA ALA A 447 -0.50 -0.49 -11.48
C ALA A 447 0.27 -1.75 -11.93
N ALA A 448 0.00 -2.26 -13.13
CA ALA A 448 0.71 -3.40 -13.69
C ALA A 448 2.14 -3.06 -14.10
N VAL A 449 2.39 -1.85 -14.57
CA VAL A 449 3.73 -1.38 -14.97
C VAL A 449 4.55 -0.92 -13.76
N GLN A 450 3.91 -0.30 -12.76
CA GLN A 450 4.56 0.33 -11.58
C GLN A 450 5.73 1.25 -11.96
N GLY A 451 5.62 1.93 -13.10
CA GLY A 451 6.65 2.83 -13.56
C GLY A 451 6.30 4.29 -13.34
N PRO A 452 7.27 5.21 -13.40
CA PRO A 452 7.02 6.64 -13.41
C PRO A 452 6.31 7.00 -14.71
N LEU A 453 5.05 6.57 -14.83
CA LEU A 453 4.19 6.95 -15.93
C LEU A 453 3.97 8.45 -15.81
N ALA A 454 4.88 9.16 -16.48
CA ALA A 454 4.83 10.57 -16.83
C ALA A 454 3.96 11.44 -15.91
N LEU A 455 4.27 11.45 -14.64
CA LEU A 455 4.19 12.66 -13.88
C LEU A 455 5.43 13.52 -14.21
N ALA A 456 6.00 13.26 -15.38
CA ALA A 456 7.19 13.89 -15.95
C ALA A 456 7.03 15.38 -16.24
N ALA A 457 5.98 16.01 -15.79
CA ALA A 457 5.86 17.47 -15.69
C ALA A 457 6.21 18.01 -14.30
N THR A 458 6.39 17.14 -13.28
CA THR A 458 6.81 17.58 -11.93
C THR A 458 7.94 16.68 -11.42
N PRO A 459 9.10 17.25 -11.01
CA PRO A 459 10.27 16.48 -10.55
C PRO A 459 10.03 15.63 -9.28
N ALA A 460 8.82 15.67 -8.68
CA ALA A 460 8.49 15.14 -7.37
C ALA A 460 8.05 13.67 -7.34
N GLU A 461 7.82 13.02 -8.47
CA GLU A 461 7.28 11.65 -8.49
C GLU A 461 8.28 10.59 -8.96
N SER A 462 9.54 10.75 -8.61
CA SER A 462 10.47 9.62 -8.72
C SER A 462 10.09 8.55 -7.66
N PRO A 463 10.33 7.26 -7.90
CA PRO A 463 10.15 6.21 -6.90
C PRO A 463 10.85 6.50 -5.56
N ARG A 464 11.86 7.39 -5.57
CA ARG A 464 12.51 7.91 -4.36
C ARG A 464 11.59 8.82 -3.52
N ALA A 465 10.69 9.59 -4.14
CA ALA A 465 9.74 10.42 -3.39
C ALA A 465 8.66 9.57 -2.73
N LEU A 466 8.16 8.51 -3.42
CA LEU A 466 7.24 7.54 -2.82
C LEU A 466 7.88 6.78 -1.66
N ALA A 467 9.16 6.41 -1.77
CA ALA A 467 9.91 5.76 -0.70
C ALA A 467 10.31 6.73 0.42
N ALA A 468 10.64 7.99 0.11
CA ALA A 468 11.02 9.00 1.12
C ALA A 468 9.83 9.51 1.93
N GLY A 469 8.65 9.63 1.33
CA GLY A 469 7.39 9.86 2.06
C GLY A 469 7.02 8.68 2.97
N ALA A 470 7.54 7.49 2.69
CA ALA A 470 7.36 6.29 3.50
C ALA A 470 8.31 6.18 4.73
N THR A 471 9.27 7.08 4.88
CA THR A 471 10.27 7.03 5.98
C THR A 471 10.11 8.08 7.06
N ARG A 472 8.98 8.78 7.14
CA ARG A 472 8.65 9.71 8.23
C ARG A 472 7.58 9.19 9.16
#